data_41bb1cafc8f7171de3ae2896340df6b4
#
_entry.id   41bb1cafc8f7171de3ae2896340df6b4
#
_cell.length_a   1.000
_cell.length_b   1.000
_cell.length_c   1.000
_cell.angle_alpha   90.00
_cell.angle_beta   90.00
_cell.angle_gamma   90.00
#
_symmetry.space_group_name_H-M   'P 1'
#
loop_
_entity.id
_entity.type
_entity.pdbx_description
1 polymer ?
#
loop_
_entity_poly.entity_id
_entity_poly.type
_entity_poly.pdbx_seq_one_letter_code
_entity_poly.pdbx_strand_id
1 'polypeptide(L)'
;RLNKYHLKNISDVTLFHDKQKDFDHILMQCKEYLETTEVSENIPPVVNSDFDLNESLSLEFVDSEDCVGVQVADLLAGFFNRYVNGLLYKEVDVNEIYHSIFSEFRRNFRPMSPLGVNFVIPASKQQIIFRKFNF
;
A
#
# COMPACT_ATOMS: atom_id res chain seq x y z
N ARG A 1 3.36 2.10 10.36
CA ARG A 1 4.63 1.48 9.91
C ARG A 1 5.67 2.53 9.49
N LEU A 2 5.29 3.53 8.69
CA LEU A 2 6.21 4.58 8.23
C LEU A 2 6.80 5.36 9.41
N ASN A 3 5.97 5.81 10.34
CA ASN A 3 6.42 6.56 11.51
C ASN A 3 7.29 5.70 12.43
N LYS A 4 6.99 4.43 12.60
CA LYS A 4 7.83 3.50 13.34
C LYS A 4 9.22 3.36 12.70
N TYR A 5 9.29 3.35 11.37
CA TYR A 5 10.56 3.34 10.65
C TYR A 5 11.38 4.61 10.90
N HIS A 6 10.72 5.75 11.00
CA HIS A 6 11.33 7.05 11.31
C HIS A 6 11.45 7.32 12.82
N LEU A 7 11.44 6.28 13.66
CA LEU A 7 11.63 6.36 15.11
C LEU A 7 10.58 7.27 15.80
N LYS A 8 9.35 7.28 15.27
CA LYS A 8 8.23 8.10 15.73
C LYS A 8 8.49 9.63 15.67
N ASN A 9 9.33 10.06 14.75
CA ASN A 9 9.65 11.48 14.55
C ASN A 9 8.72 12.19 13.55
N ILE A 10 7.77 11.47 12.95
CA ILE A 10 6.76 12.06 12.06
C ILE A 10 5.57 12.47 12.91
N SER A 11 5.24 13.76 12.92
CA SER A 11 4.07 14.32 13.61
C SER A 11 2.88 14.50 12.68
N ASP A 12 3.16 14.78 11.43
CA ASP A 12 2.14 15.13 10.44
C ASP A 12 2.34 14.32 9.16
N VAL A 13 1.24 13.82 8.62
CA VAL A 13 1.22 13.08 7.34
C VAL A 13 0.12 13.66 6.47
N THR A 14 0.45 14.03 5.25
CA THR A 14 -0.55 14.40 4.25
C THR A 14 -0.65 13.29 3.20
N LEU A 15 -1.85 12.76 3.01
CA LEU A 15 -2.16 11.82 1.96
C LEU A 15 -2.83 12.57 0.81
N PHE A 16 -2.24 12.46 -0.38
CA PHE A 16 -2.84 12.95 -1.61
C PHE A 16 -3.60 11.81 -2.29
N HIS A 17 -4.86 12.03 -2.58
CA HIS A 17 -5.72 11.06 -3.26
C HIS A 17 -6.31 11.68 -4.51
N ASP A 18 -6.36 10.89 -5.59
CA ASP A 18 -7.02 11.34 -6.82
C ASP A 18 -8.52 11.57 -6.57
N LYS A 19 -9.05 12.70 -7.05
CA LYS A 19 -10.46 13.05 -6.90
C LYS A 19 -11.36 12.02 -7.53
N GLN A 20 -12.21 11.41 -6.71
CA GLN A 20 -13.21 10.44 -7.15
C GLN A 20 -14.55 10.79 -6.50
N LYS A 21 -15.40 11.52 -7.22
CA LYS A 21 -16.67 12.06 -6.71
C LYS A 21 -17.50 11.08 -5.88
N ASP A 22 -17.45 9.80 -6.26
CA ASP A 22 -18.24 8.76 -5.59
C ASP A 22 -17.60 8.22 -4.31
N PHE A 23 -16.30 8.43 -4.10
CA PHE A 23 -15.55 7.82 -3.00
C PHE A 23 -14.93 8.82 -2.02
N ASP A 24 -14.73 10.08 -2.41
CA ASP A 24 -14.06 11.09 -1.58
C ASP A 24 -14.73 11.26 -0.23
N HIS A 25 -16.06 11.32 -0.19
CA HIS A 25 -16.83 11.45 1.05
C HIS A 25 -16.72 10.20 1.93
N ILE A 26 -16.59 9.01 1.36
CA ILE A 26 -16.42 7.75 2.11
C ILE A 26 -15.05 7.75 2.78
N LEU A 27 -14.00 8.16 2.07
CA LEU A 27 -12.65 8.25 2.62
C LEU A 27 -12.57 9.26 3.76
N MET A 28 -13.25 10.42 3.63
CA MET A 28 -13.33 11.40 4.70
C MET A 28 -14.06 10.83 5.93
N GLN A 29 -15.17 10.15 5.75
CA GLN A 29 -15.90 9.51 6.85
C GLN A 29 -15.06 8.40 7.52
N CYS A 30 -14.34 7.59 6.74
CA CYS A 30 -13.44 6.60 7.31
C CYS A 30 -12.32 7.23 8.13
N LYS A 31 -11.74 8.33 7.64
CA LYS A 31 -10.71 9.08 8.38
C LYS A 31 -11.27 9.59 9.71
N GLU A 32 -12.40 10.30 9.68
CA GLU A 32 -13.05 10.83 10.88
C GLU A 32 -13.40 9.73 11.88
N TYR A 33 -13.91 8.60 11.40
CA TYR A 33 -14.19 7.44 12.24
C TYR A 33 -12.94 6.90 12.93
N LEU A 34 -11.83 6.79 12.21
CA LEU A 34 -10.55 6.29 12.75
C LEU A 34 -9.94 7.27 13.77
N GLU A 35 -10.12 8.57 13.58
CA GLU A 35 -9.60 9.59 14.50
C GLU A 35 -10.45 9.74 15.78
N THR A 36 -11.74 9.44 15.69
CA THR A 36 -12.68 9.61 16.83
C THR A 36 -12.93 8.33 17.61
N THR A 37 -12.61 7.18 17.04
CA THR A 37 -12.87 5.88 17.68
C THR A 37 -11.60 5.37 18.34
N GLU A 38 -11.68 4.97 19.60
CA GLU A 38 -10.63 4.22 20.29
C GLU A 38 -10.50 2.82 19.65
N VAL A 39 -9.85 2.79 18.48
CA VAL A 39 -9.72 1.60 17.65
C VAL A 39 -8.83 0.54 18.33
N SER A 40 -7.98 0.97 19.27
CA SER A 40 -6.99 0.10 19.92
C SER A 40 -7.61 -1.01 20.79
N GLU A 41 -8.80 -0.81 21.35
CA GLU A 41 -9.39 -1.76 22.30
C GLU A 41 -10.13 -2.94 21.62
N ASN A 42 -10.55 -2.79 20.36
CA ASN A 42 -11.42 -3.75 19.69
C ASN A 42 -10.78 -4.48 18.49
N ILE A 43 -9.57 -4.10 18.10
CA ILE A 43 -8.88 -4.77 16.99
C ILE A 43 -7.96 -5.85 17.56
N PRO A 44 -8.14 -7.12 17.16
CA PRO A 44 -7.22 -8.17 17.57
C PRO A 44 -5.79 -7.80 17.12
N PRO A 45 -4.77 -8.06 17.97
CA PRO A 45 -3.41 -7.74 17.63
C PRO A 45 -3.00 -8.44 16.33
N VAL A 46 -2.80 -7.67 15.29
CA VAL A 46 -2.29 -8.15 14.01
C VAL A 46 -0.77 -8.05 14.05
N VAL A 47 -0.11 -9.17 13.82
CA VAL A 47 1.36 -9.24 13.83
C VAL A 47 1.94 -8.17 12.90
N ASN A 48 2.85 -7.35 13.43
CA ASN A 48 3.48 -6.23 12.73
C ASN A 48 2.57 -5.04 12.35
N SER A 49 1.40 -4.92 12.93
CA SER A 49 0.56 -3.75 12.80
C SER A 49 0.55 -2.95 14.10
N ASP A 50 0.70 -1.64 13.98
CA ASP A 50 0.62 -0.67 15.05
C ASP A 50 -0.52 0.27 14.68
N PHE A 51 -1.56 0.25 15.50
CA PHE A 51 -2.74 1.09 15.31
C PHE A 51 -2.74 2.30 16.26
N ASP A 52 -1.65 2.49 17.00
CA ASP A 52 -1.42 3.67 17.82
C ASP A 52 -1.02 4.83 16.88
N LEU A 53 -2.03 5.50 16.35
CA LEU A 53 -1.89 6.63 15.43
C LEU A 53 -1.80 7.91 16.24
N ASN A 54 -0.58 8.33 16.53
CA ASN A 54 -0.31 9.59 17.23
C ASN A 54 -0.03 10.75 16.26
N GLU A 55 -0.03 10.46 14.96
CA GLU A 55 0.25 11.43 13.91
C GLU A 55 -1.03 12.16 13.49
N SER A 56 -0.91 13.45 13.23
CA SER A 56 -1.96 14.19 12.52
C SER A 56 -2.03 13.73 11.07
N LEU A 57 -3.19 13.31 10.61
CA LEU A 57 -3.42 12.87 9.25
C LEU A 57 -4.27 13.88 8.49
N SER A 58 -3.70 14.49 7.45
CA SER A 58 -4.43 15.28 6.47
C SER A 58 -4.73 14.45 5.22
N LEU A 59 -5.93 14.57 4.68
CA LEU A 59 -6.32 13.95 3.42
C LEU A 59 -6.70 15.05 2.43
N GLU A 60 -5.97 15.12 1.33
CA GLU A 60 -6.18 16.08 0.28
C GLU A 60 -6.58 15.38 -1.02
N PHE A 61 -7.69 15.82 -1.60
CA PHE A 61 -8.16 15.33 -2.89
C PHE A 61 -7.63 16.26 -3.99
N VAL A 62 -6.79 15.71 -4.82
CA VAL A 62 -6.14 16.45 -5.92
C VAL A 62 -6.59 15.90 -7.26
N ASP A 63 -6.49 16.71 -8.29
CA ASP A 63 -6.65 16.23 -9.65
C ASP A 63 -5.36 15.52 -10.07
N SER A 64 -5.47 14.27 -10.53
CA SER A 64 -4.30 13.50 -10.94
C SER A 64 -3.53 14.15 -12.10
N GLU A 65 -4.21 14.93 -12.96
CA GLU A 65 -3.53 15.68 -14.04
C GLU A 65 -2.55 16.72 -13.51
N ASP A 66 -2.82 17.27 -12.34
CA ASP A 66 -2.01 18.31 -11.72
C ASP A 66 -1.01 17.79 -10.67
N CYS A 67 -1.09 16.49 -10.31
CA CYS A 67 -0.27 15.91 -9.25
C CYS A 67 0.62 14.76 -9.74
N VAL A 68 1.87 15.05 -10.06
CA VAL A 68 2.86 14.05 -10.52
C VAL A 68 3.01 12.88 -9.53
N GLY A 69 2.93 13.15 -8.22
CA GLY A 69 3.01 12.11 -7.20
C GLY A 69 1.90 11.08 -7.31
N VAL A 70 0.67 11.53 -7.57
CA VAL A 70 -0.50 10.66 -7.78
C VAL A 70 -0.35 9.89 -9.09
N GLN A 71 0.07 10.54 -10.19
CA GLN A 71 0.33 9.86 -11.47
C GLN A 71 1.36 8.73 -11.33
N VAL A 72 2.45 8.97 -10.61
CA VAL A 72 3.47 7.95 -10.35
C VAL A 72 2.90 6.81 -9.50
N ALA A 73 2.11 7.11 -8.48
CA ALA A 73 1.46 6.10 -7.66
C ALA A 73 0.54 5.19 -8.48
N ASP A 74 -0.26 5.77 -9.39
CA ASP A 74 -1.14 5.03 -10.28
C ASP A 74 -0.37 4.14 -11.26
N LEU A 75 0.71 4.65 -11.84
CA LEU A 75 1.58 3.84 -12.72
C LEU A 75 2.17 2.64 -11.97
N LEU A 76 2.63 2.85 -10.73
CA LEU A 76 3.17 1.78 -9.90
C LEU A 76 2.08 0.78 -9.51
N ALA A 77 0.91 1.26 -9.08
CA ALA A 77 -0.23 0.41 -8.75
C ALA A 77 -0.66 -0.44 -9.95
N GLY A 78 -0.78 0.18 -11.13
CA GLY A 78 -1.09 -0.49 -12.38
C GLY A 78 -0.04 -1.54 -12.76
N PHE A 79 1.24 -1.22 -12.63
CA PHE A 79 2.34 -2.16 -12.87
C PHE A 79 2.25 -3.37 -11.93
N PHE A 80 2.15 -3.16 -10.62
CA PHE A 80 2.09 -4.26 -9.66
C PHE A 80 0.86 -5.11 -9.85
N ASN A 81 -0.30 -4.49 -10.08
CA ASN A 81 -1.54 -5.22 -10.32
C ASN A 81 -1.41 -6.13 -11.55
N ARG A 82 -0.92 -5.60 -12.67
CA ARG A 82 -0.72 -6.37 -13.91
C ARG A 82 0.30 -7.49 -13.71
N TYR A 83 1.42 -7.21 -13.05
CA TYR A 83 2.45 -8.20 -12.77
C TYR A 83 1.94 -9.35 -11.90
N VAL A 84 1.27 -9.03 -10.79
CA VAL A 84 0.73 -10.04 -9.87
C VAL A 84 -0.37 -10.87 -10.54
N ASN A 85 -1.28 -10.24 -11.27
CA ASN A 85 -2.34 -10.95 -11.98
C ASN A 85 -1.78 -11.86 -13.07
N GLY A 86 -0.78 -11.42 -13.81
CA GLY A 86 -0.08 -12.27 -14.78
C GLY A 86 0.56 -13.50 -14.14
N LEU A 87 1.17 -13.35 -12.96
CA LEU A 87 1.76 -14.47 -12.23
C LEU A 87 0.73 -15.44 -11.65
N LEU A 88 -0.37 -14.92 -11.11
CA LEU A 88 -1.37 -15.72 -10.39
C LEU A 88 -2.40 -16.38 -11.30
N TYR A 89 -2.83 -15.66 -12.33
CA TYR A 89 -3.98 -16.04 -13.15
C TYR A 89 -3.61 -16.29 -14.61
N LYS A 90 -2.39 -15.94 -15.01
CA LYS A 90 -1.92 -16.04 -16.41
C LYS A 90 -2.79 -15.24 -17.40
N GLU A 91 -3.48 -14.24 -16.93
CA GLU A 91 -4.34 -13.37 -17.74
C GLU A 91 -3.53 -12.42 -18.63
N VAL A 92 -2.30 -12.18 -18.24
CA VAL A 92 -1.36 -11.31 -18.95
C VAL A 92 -0.03 -12.03 -19.07
N ASP A 93 0.56 -11.96 -20.25
CA ASP A 93 1.92 -12.44 -20.44
C ASP A 93 2.91 -11.52 -19.71
N VAL A 94 3.59 -12.08 -18.73
CA VAL A 94 4.60 -11.39 -17.94
C VAL A 94 5.96 -11.62 -18.57
N ASN A 95 6.38 -10.68 -19.40
CA ASN A 95 7.67 -10.75 -20.05
C ASN A 95 8.85 -10.43 -19.10
N GLU A 96 10.06 -10.63 -19.60
CA GLU A 96 11.29 -10.42 -18.81
C GLU A 96 11.46 -8.98 -18.29
N ILE A 97 10.90 -7.98 -18.98
CA ILE A 97 10.96 -6.58 -18.57
C ILE A 97 10.20 -6.39 -17.24
N TYR A 98 9.02 -7.00 -17.11
CA TYR A 98 8.26 -6.95 -15.85
C TYR A 98 9.02 -7.60 -14.70
N HIS A 99 9.67 -8.74 -14.96
CA HIS A 99 10.49 -9.42 -13.95
C HIS A 99 11.70 -8.57 -13.54
N SER A 100 12.35 -7.94 -14.50
CA SER A 100 13.49 -7.06 -14.25
C SER A 100 13.10 -5.86 -13.40
N ILE A 101 12.04 -5.14 -13.77
CA ILE A 101 11.54 -3.99 -13.00
C ILE A 101 11.14 -4.41 -11.58
N PHE A 102 10.40 -5.51 -11.45
CA PHE A 102 9.99 -5.99 -10.13
C PHE A 102 11.20 -6.37 -9.27
N SER A 103 12.25 -6.95 -9.87
CA SER A 103 13.48 -7.31 -9.18
C SER A 103 14.20 -6.09 -8.58
N GLU A 104 14.14 -4.93 -9.26
CA GLU A 104 14.70 -3.69 -8.72
C GLU A 104 13.93 -3.22 -7.47
N PHE A 105 12.61 -3.26 -7.50
CA PHE A 105 11.82 -2.98 -6.31
C PHE A 105 12.13 -3.95 -5.18
N ARG A 106 12.24 -5.24 -5.50
CA ARG A 106 12.54 -6.30 -4.54
C ARG A 106 13.92 -6.15 -3.90
N ARG A 107 14.94 -5.71 -4.64
CA ARG A 107 16.30 -5.51 -4.13
C ARG A 107 16.32 -4.55 -2.91
N ASN A 108 15.41 -3.59 -2.91
CA ASN A 108 15.23 -2.66 -1.80
C ASN A 108 14.28 -3.19 -0.71
N PHE A 109 13.68 -4.36 -0.93
CA PHE A 109 12.80 -5.01 0.03
C PHE A 109 13.63 -5.80 1.04
N ARG A 110 13.47 -5.46 2.31
CA ARG A 110 14.04 -6.26 3.41
C ARG A 110 12.91 -7.01 4.10
N PRO A 111 13.02 -8.32 4.31
CA PRO A 111 12.07 -9.05 5.14
C PRO A 111 11.91 -8.34 6.49
N MET A 112 10.69 -8.25 6.98
CA MET A 112 10.35 -7.55 8.23
C MET A 112 10.56 -6.02 8.21
N SER A 113 10.93 -5.44 7.07
CA SER A 113 10.96 -3.99 6.91
C SER A 113 9.54 -3.42 6.84
N PRO A 114 9.26 -2.26 7.44
CA PRO A 114 7.99 -1.55 7.23
C PRO A 114 7.83 -1.03 5.81
N LEU A 115 8.94 -0.95 5.07
CA LEU A 115 8.96 -0.54 3.66
C LEU A 115 9.02 -1.78 2.78
N GLY A 116 8.25 -1.79 1.71
CA GLY A 116 8.26 -2.87 0.73
C GLY A 116 6.89 -3.15 0.15
N VAL A 117 6.82 -4.20 -0.66
CA VAL A 117 5.58 -4.63 -1.31
C VAL A 117 4.81 -5.56 -0.38
N ASN A 118 3.57 -5.21 -0.10
CA ASN A 118 2.65 -6.07 0.63
C ASN A 118 1.64 -6.69 -0.34
N PHE A 119 1.65 -8.01 -0.46
CA PHE A 119 0.73 -8.72 -1.32
C PHE A 119 -0.55 -9.08 -0.57
N VAL A 120 -1.65 -8.43 -0.95
CA VAL A 120 -2.99 -8.81 -0.48
C VAL A 120 -3.59 -9.74 -1.52
N ILE A 121 -3.44 -11.04 -1.31
CA ILE A 121 -3.85 -12.08 -2.24
C ILE A 121 -4.60 -13.20 -1.49
N PRO A 122 -5.49 -13.93 -2.19
CA PRO A 122 -6.18 -15.07 -1.57
C PRO A 122 -5.20 -16.10 -1.01
N ALA A 123 -5.51 -16.65 0.15
CA ALA A 123 -4.65 -17.64 0.83
C ALA A 123 -4.28 -18.82 -0.08
N SER A 124 -5.21 -19.27 -0.93
CA SER A 124 -5.00 -20.35 -1.91
C SER A 124 -3.92 -20.03 -2.96
N LYS A 125 -3.57 -18.75 -3.15
CA LYS A 125 -2.58 -18.30 -4.12
C LYS A 125 -1.26 -17.89 -3.49
N GLN A 126 -1.18 -17.77 -2.18
CA GLN A 126 0.03 -17.32 -1.48
C GLN A 126 1.25 -18.17 -1.81
N GLN A 127 1.10 -19.49 -1.87
CA GLN A 127 2.21 -20.39 -2.19
C GLN A 127 2.84 -20.14 -3.56
N ILE A 128 2.08 -19.64 -4.54
CA ILE A 128 2.61 -19.31 -5.87
C ILE A 128 3.60 -18.16 -5.74
N ILE A 129 3.21 -17.12 -5.00
CA ILE A 129 4.06 -15.94 -4.76
C ILE A 129 5.28 -16.33 -3.94
N PHE A 130 5.13 -17.09 -2.85
CA PHE A 130 6.26 -17.52 -2.03
C PHE A 130 7.28 -18.32 -2.84
N ARG A 131 6.83 -19.30 -3.64
CA ARG A 131 7.75 -20.09 -4.50
C ARG A 131 8.43 -19.24 -5.56
N LYS A 132 7.70 -18.31 -6.19
CA LYS A 132 8.25 -17.47 -7.27
C LYS A 132 9.31 -16.51 -6.76
N PHE A 133 9.15 -16.01 -5.54
CA PHE A 133 10.04 -14.99 -5.00
C PHE A 133 11.00 -15.50 -3.91
N ASN A 134 11.00 -16.80 -3.60
CA ASN A 134 11.86 -17.39 -2.57
C ASN A 134 11.76 -16.61 -1.23
N PHE A 135 10.52 -16.39 -0.77
CA PHE A 135 10.28 -15.87 0.58
C PHE A 135 10.36 -16.98 1.61
#